data_045c449d62fb5fef11fcc770414f17c4
#
_entry.id   045c449d62fb5fef11fcc770414f17c4
#
_cell.length_a   1.000
_cell.length_b   1.000
_cell.length_c   1.000
_cell.angle_alpha   90.00
_cell.angle_beta   90.00
_cell.angle_gamma   90.00
#
_symmetry.space_group_name_H-M   'P 1'
#
loop_
_entity.id
_entity.type
_entity.pdbx_description
1 polymer ?
#
loop_
_entity_poly.entity_id
_entity_poly.type
_entity_poly.pdbx_seq_one_letter_code
_entity_poly.pdbx_strand_id
1 'polypeptide(L)'
;MKRTIFTACLAIAFLTASAQSNSYIVKTKGAKKSAQTHMQEEIAEAQLEEEESSKDFISQNFKFHSLCDWEKGMKFMVMPDKYDLVVKTFTDPSTEKEVSSMTLKYKIMVYQGHDESKDGHARIHFTCQDNGKPYYYEIGYGTFDDYCFQKTGVPTLAYLGDVDIAKEKLMDKTLYTKTKYYRIDTEYDGEGYQDVEVDQDMEVKVVAVGVGSRKYPVKIIVEDKDGNQFYQNVTMSKTNCGMRDDEFVADEARHLFNNSFELQDDIMSISSRNYKQFIGKVIHTKFPTKMLNEVTSKQQAIPRLAEYKIELITPHKNDDMATVKLKNTTLGNYFYADCYLDQYKCVNEPEKFFGAVFAPGPGKKVVTSEASRAMIRAGHVGIGMSEDEVEMAAGEADKVEAGTGGQYFWIFKRSNNKLLYVEFDGSGVVKKTTVKDADEGSGKKGDGKKKKAIPKAENGWMGGNGTPL
;
A
#
# COMPACT_ATOMS: atom_id res chain seq x y z
N MET A 1 -10.07 79.95 30.49
CA MET A 1 -10.05 78.48 30.61
C MET A 1 -10.10 77.85 29.22
N LYS A 2 -8.98 77.78 28.54
CA LYS A 2 -8.80 77.11 27.24
C LYS A 2 -7.30 77.18 26.95
N ARG A 3 -6.54 76.12 27.21
CA ARG A 3 -5.16 75.89 26.72
C ARG A 3 -4.55 74.78 27.53
N THR A 4 -4.77 73.51 27.17
CA THR A 4 -3.89 72.40 27.58
C THR A 4 -4.36 71.08 26.98
N ILE A 5 -4.67 71.04 25.67
CA ILE A 5 -4.93 69.77 24.95
C ILE A 5 -4.24 69.77 23.56
N PHE A 6 -2.98 70.20 23.46
CA PHE A 6 -2.33 70.23 22.14
C PHE A 6 -0.88 69.72 22.18
N THR A 7 -0.45 69.07 23.26
CA THR A 7 0.93 68.64 23.37
C THR A 7 1.12 67.10 23.48
N ALA A 8 0.01 66.33 23.41
CA ALA A 8 0.08 64.87 23.53
C ALA A 8 0.02 64.10 22.20
N CYS A 9 -0.20 64.78 21.07
CA CYS A 9 -0.31 64.11 19.74
C CYS A 9 0.96 64.16 18.89
N LEU A 10 2.04 64.76 19.34
CA LEU A 10 3.28 64.87 18.54
C LEU A 10 4.37 63.90 18.95
N ALA A 11 4.19 63.06 19.97
CA ALA A 11 5.20 62.10 20.44
C ALA A 11 5.02 60.67 19.88
N ILE A 12 3.95 60.39 19.10
CA ILE A 12 3.71 59.02 18.57
C ILE A 12 4.14 58.88 17.11
N ALA A 13 4.55 59.98 16.44
CA ALA A 13 4.92 59.96 15.02
C ALA A 13 6.41 59.66 14.75
N PHE A 14 7.24 59.42 15.75
CA PHE A 14 8.73 59.24 15.55
C PHE A 14 9.24 57.84 15.90
N LEU A 15 8.41 56.85 16.12
CA LEU A 15 8.90 55.47 16.44
C LEU A 15 8.70 54.43 15.31
N THR A 16 8.40 54.87 14.08
CA THR A 16 8.30 53.92 12.94
C THR A 16 9.36 54.07 11.87
N ALA A 17 10.48 54.69 12.16
CA ALA A 17 11.55 54.89 11.17
C ALA A 17 12.89 54.35 11.61
N SER A 18 12.97 53.12 12.13
CA SER A 18 14.26 52.45 12.30
C SER A 18 14.16 50.94 12.22
N ALA A 19 13.87 50.44 11.03
CA ALA A 19 14.09 49.06 10.68
C ALA A 19 14.29 48.92 9.17
N GLN A 20 15.29 49.57 8.61
CA GLN A 20 15.83 49.22 7.31
C GLN A 20 17.34 49.20 7.42
N SER A 21 17.88 48.09 7.90
CA SER A 21 19.33 47.87 7.91
C SER A 21 19.80 46.90 6.84
N ASN A 22 19.02 46.65 5.79
CA ASN A 22 19.53 45.91 4.64
C ASN A 22 18.81 46.34 3.35
N SER A 23 19.52 46.98 2.44
CA SER A 23 19.04 47.57 1.19
C SER A 23 18.53 46.53 0.16
N TYR A 24 18.66 45.24 0.45
CA TYR A 24 18.24 44.15 -0.44
C TYR A 24 16.92 43.50 -0.02
N ILE A 25 16.30 43.88 1.11
CA ILE A 25 15.05 43.35 1.56
C ILE A 25 13.92 44.34 1.30
N VAL A 26 13.23 44.22 0.18
CA VAL A 26 12.06 45.04 -0.17
C VAL A 26 10.81 44.33 0.34
N LYS A 27 10.15 44.89 1.35
CA LYS A 27 8.82 44.43 1.80
C LYS A 27 7.73 45.23 1.08
N THR A 28 6.83 44.58 0.41
CA THR A 28 5.62 45.21 -0.16
C THR A 28 4.74 45.80 0.95
N LYS A 29 4.47 47.06 0.86
CA LYS A 29 3.45 47.72 1.71
C LYS A 29 2.08 47.44 1.11
N GLY A 30 1.21 46.69 1.83
CA GLY A 30 -0.18 46.67 1.50
C GLY A 30 -0.95 45.37 1.46
N ALA A 31 -0.45 44.25 1.93
CA ALA A 31 -1.29 43.09 2.16
C ALA A 31 -1.94 43.15 3.55
N LYS A 32 -3.27 43.08 3.61
CA LYS A 32 -3.99 42.95 4.88
C LYS A 32 -3.60 41.63 5.52
N LYS A 33 -2.96 41.69 6.68
CA LYS A 33 -2.35 40.57 7.39
C LYS A 33 -3.26 39.34 7.64
N SER A 34 -4.58 39.46 7.57
CA SER A 34 -5.49 38.40 7.95
C SER A 34 -5.65 37.29 6.93
N ALA A 35 -5.66 37.57 5.63
CA ALA A 35 -5.90 36.54 4.62
C ALA A 35 -4.66 35.72 4.24
N GLN A 36 -3.48 36.34 4.25
CA GLN A 36 -2.24 35.61 3.94
C GLN A 36 -1.74 34.76 5.11
N THR A 37 -1.96 35.19 6.34
CA THR A 37 -1.56 34.40 7.52
C THR A 37 -2.42 33.14 7.64
N HIS A 38 -3.72 33.23 7.45
CA HIS A 38 -4.61 32.07 7.44
C HIS A 38 -4.27 31.07 6.30
N MET A 39 -3.99 31.57 5.11
CA MET A 39 -3.66 30.70 3.98
C MET A 39 -2.29 30.02 4.13
N GLN A 40 -1.32 30.68 4.79
CA GLN A 40 -0.03 30.07 5.09
C GLN A 40 -0.12 29.07 6.25
N GLU A 41 -0.96 29.31 7.24
CA GLU A 41 -1.25 28.39 8.32
C GLU A 41 -2.00 27.14 7.80
N GLU A 42 -3.04 27.32 6.97
CA GLU A 42 -3.75 26.20 6.34
C GLU A 42 -2.85 25.36 5.42
N ILE A 43 -1.94 25.99 4.64
CA ILE A 43 -0.98 25.26 3.80
C ILE A 43 0.05 24.54 4.66
N ALA A 44 0.53 25.15 5.74
CA ALA A 44 1.48 24.53 6.65
C ALA A 44 0.84 23.39 7.45
N GLU A 45 -0.40 23.54 7.92
CA GLU A 45 -1.17 22.46 8.56
C GLU A 45 -1.47 21.32 7.58
N ALA A 46 -1.89 21.61 6.34
CA ALA A 46 -2.12 20.60 5.31
C ALA A 46 -0.83 19.88 4.91
N GLN A 47 0.31 20.57 4.84
CA GLN A 47 1.61 19.93 4.58
C GLN A 47 2.09 19.09 5.75
N LEU A 48 1.86 19.51 6.99
CA LEU A 48 2.16 18.72 8.19
C LEU A 48 1.26 17.49 8.29
N GLU A 49 -0.04 17.60 7.98
CA GLU A 49 -0.96 16.47 7.91
C GLU A 49 -0.60 15.50 6.76
N GLU A 50 -0.15 16.01 5.59
CA GLU A 50 0.37 15.18 4.50
C GLU A 50 1.69 14.48 4.87
N GLU A 51 2.61 15.15 5.55
CA GLU A 51 3.85 14.53 6.02
C GLU A 51 3.59 13.49 7.11
N GLU A 52 2.67 13.74 8.04
CA GLU A 52 2.29 12.74 9.07
C GLU A 52 1.53 11.56 8.47
N SER A 53 0.60 11.80 7.52
CA SER A 53 -0.12 10.73 6.82
C SER A 53 0.77 9.92 5.88
N SER A 54 1.96 10.42 5.52
CA SER A 54 2.91 9.73 4.64
C SER A 54 3.85 8.78 5.36
N LYS A 55 3.95 8.85 6.70
CA LYS A 55 4.83 7.98 7.49
C LYS A 55 4.24 6.57 7.55
N ASP A 56 5.09 5.58 7.33
CA ASP A 56 4.75 4.19 7.52
C ASP A 56 4.59 3.87 9.02
N PHE A 57 4.05 2.70 9.32
CA PHE A 57 3.81 2.24 10.70
C PHE A 57 5.05 2.36 11.60
N ILE A 58 6.24 2.01 11.06
CA ILE A 58 7.50 2.09 11.83
C ILE A 58 7.84 3.54 12.15
N SER A 59 7.83 4.41 11.14
CA SER A 59 8.17 5.84 11.32
C SER A 59 7.21 6.58 12.26
N GLN A 60 5.96 6.15 12.34
CA GLN A 60 4.95 6.74 13.22
C GLN A 60 5.10 6.31 14.69
N ASN A 61 5.50 5.05 14.95
CA ASN A 61 5.40 4.46 16.27
C ASN A 61 6.76 4.16 16.93
N PHE A 62 7.84 4.06 16.16
CA PHE A 62 9.13 3.61 16.66
C PHE A 62 10.22 4.63 16.39
N LYS A 63 10.88 5.06 17.45
CA LYS A 63 11.97 6.03 17.38
C LYS A 63 13.29 5.34 17.74
N PHE A 64 14.32 5.55 16.91
CA PHE A 64 15.68 5.13 17.23
C PHE A 64 16.22 5.96 18.40
N HIS A 65 16.83 5.28 19.36
CA HIS A 65 17.57 5.90 20.48
C HIS A 65 19.03 5.43 20.40
N SER A 66 19.94 6.38 20.12
CA SER A 66 21.37 6.14 20.29
C SER A 66 21.69 5.97 21.77
N LEU A 67 22.86 5.45 22.10
CA LEU A 67 23.25 5.28 23.52
C LEU A 67 23.21 6.62 24.30
N CYS A 68 23.49 7.75 23.62
CA CYS A 68 23.40 9.09 24.19
C CYS A 68 21.95 9.52 24.49
N ASP A 69 20.99 8.98 23.79
CA ASP A 69 19.56 9.31 23.93
C ASP A 69 18.84 8.38 24.91
N TRP A 70 19.57 7.44 25.55
CA TRP A 70 18.93 6.55 26.52
C TRP A 70 18.50 7.29 27.75
N GLU A 71 17.26 7.14 28.12
CA GLU A 71 16.68 7.73 29.31
C GLU A 71 16.70 6.73 30.47
N LYS A 72 16.92 7.24 31.67
CA LYS A 72 16.86 6.43 32.90
C LYS A 72 15.51 5.74 33.01
N GLY A 73 15.54 4.43 33.20
CA GLY A 73 14.35 3.60 33.27
C GLY A 73 14.09 2.78 31.98
N MET A 74 14.80 3.06 30.87
CA MET A 74 14.72 2.19 29.68
C MET A 74 15.07 0.76 30.06
N LYS A 75 14.29 -0.18 29.50
CA LYS A 75 14.38 -1.61 29.84
C LYS A 75 14.95 -2.42 28.68
N PHE A 76 15.80 -3.36 29.04
CA PHE A 76 16.43 -4.28 28.12
C PHE A 76 16.39 -5.70 28.70
N MET A 77 16.30 -6.70 27.86
CA MET A 77 16.42 -8.09 28.29
C MET A 77 17.78 -8.67 27.87
N VAL A 78 18.42 -9.41 28.75
CA VAL A 78 19.67 -10.12 28.42
C VAL A 78 19.35 -11.30 27.55
N MET A 79 19.76 -11.21 26.29
CA MET A 79 19.53 -12.22 25.23
C MET A 79 20.86 -12.62 24.59
N PRO A 80 21.70 -13.43 25.27
CA PRO A 80 22.95 -13.89 24.69
C PRO A 80 22.68 -14.80 23.48
N ASP A 81 23.36 -14.54 22.38
CA ASP A 81 23.35 -15.44 21.25
C ASP A 81 24.09 -16.76 21.58
N LYS A 82 23.82 -17.81 20.80
CA LYS A 82 24.39 -19.13 21.01
C LYS A 82 25.93 -19.12 21.09
N TYR A 83 26.57 -18.18 20.40
CA TYR A 83 28.02 -18.00 20.40
C TYR A 83 28.51 -17.08 21.54
N ASP A 84 27.62 -16.34 22.20
CA ASP A 84 27.91 -15.42 23.31
C ASP A 84 27.95 -16.12 24.67
N LEU A 85 27.90 -17.45 24.71
CA LEU A 85 27.87 -18.22 25.96
C LEU A 85 29.09 -17.95 26.86
N VAL A 86 30.20 -17.51 26.27
CA VAL A 86 31.45 -17.17 26.96
C VAL A 86 31.60 -15.66 27.19
N VAL A 87 30.74 -14.85 26.57
CA VAL A 87 30.83 -13.39 26.69
C VAL A 87 30.32 -12.97 28.08
N LYS A 88 31.16 -12.29 28.80
CA LYS A 88 30.82 -11.65 30.04
C LYS A 88 30.62 -10.19 29.79
N THR A 89 29.36 -9.78 29.67
CA THR A 89 29.00 -8.42 29.31
C THR A 89 28.99 -7.51 30.55
N PHE A 90 28.59 -8.05 31.69
CA PHE A 90 28.32 -7.25 32.88
C PHE A 90 29.28 -7.54 34.02
N THR A 91 29.61 -6.53 34.80
CA THR A 91 30.39 -6.60 36.04
C THR A 91 29.50 -6.26 37.24
N ASP A 92 29.61 -7.05 38.29
CA ASP A 92 28.97 -6.75 39.60
C ASP A 92 29.86 -5.74 40.36
N PRO A 93 29.38 -4.54 40.61
CA PRO A 93 30.19 -3.47 41.26
C PRO A 93 30.57 -3.79 42.71
N SER A 94 29.89 -4.72 43.37
CA SER A 94 30.20 -5.10 44.75
C SER A 94 31.43 -6.05 44.86
N THR A 95 31.67 -6.82 43.80
CA THR A 95 32.74 -7.82 43.78
C THR A 95 33.80 -7.53 42.73
N GLU A 96 33.56 -6.53 41.88
CA GLU A 96 34.38 -6.20 40.68
C GLU A 96 34.62 -7.43 39.78
N LYS A 97 33.69 -8.37 39.81
CA LYS A 97 33.78 -9.60 39.00
C LYS A 97 32.78 -9.54 37.84
N GLU A 98 33.28 -9.98 36.70
CA GLU A 98 32.44 -10.20 35.53
C GLU A 98 31.42 -11.33 35.78
N VAL A 99 30.20 -11.13 35.33
CA VAL A 99 29.08 -12.07 35.45
C VAL A 99 28.78 -12.70 34.08
N SER A 100 28.65 -14.02 34.05
CA SER A 100 28.30 -14.74 32.83
C SER A 100 26.94 -14.26 32.30
N SER A 101 26.88 -13.99 30.98
CA SER A 101 25.63 -13.65 30.30
C SER A 101 24.56 -14.74 30.43
N MET A 102 24.98 -16.01 30.58
CA MET A 102 24.06 -17.12 30.84
C MET A 102 23.38 -17.04 32.20
N THR A 103 24.07 -16.53 33.24
CA THR A 103 23.48 -16.31 34.55
C THR A 103 22.43 -15.22 34.56
N LEU A 104 22.59 -14.27 33.63
CA LEU A 104 21.70 -13.12 33.47
C LEU A 104 20.68 -13.32 32.33
N LYS A 105 20.70 -14.45 31.65
CA LYS A 105 19.79 -14.74 30.53
C LYS A 105 18.33 -14.54 30.93
N TYR A 106 17.57 -13.83 30.07
CA TYR A 106 16.18 -13.44 30.29
C TYR A 106 15.91 -12.49 31.46
N LYS A 107 16.98 -11.98 32.14
CA LYS A 107 16.83 -10.94 33.15
C LYS A 107 16.62 -9.57 32.52
N ILE A 108 15.79 -8.77 33.19
CA ILE A 108 15.49 -7.40 32.72
C ILE A 108 16.48 -6.45 33.38
N MET A 109 17.23 -5.73 32.56
CA MET A 109 18.16 -4.68 32.91
C MET A 109 17.52 -3.31 32.71
N VAL A 110 17.45 -2.51 33.77
CA VAL A 110 16.89 -1.16 33.73
C VAL A 110 18.05 -0.18 33.74
N TYR A 111 18.17 0.63 32.68
CA TYR A 111 19.22 1.62 32.52
C TYR A 111 19.14 2.70 33.60
N GLN A 112 20.29 3.06 34.22
CA GLN A 112 20.39 4.00 35.31
C GLN A 112 21.21 5.25 34.97
N GLY A 113 21.96 5.23 33.88
CA GLY A 113 22.88 6.29 33.47
C GLY A 113 24.27 5.73 33.16
N HIS A 114 25.23 6.61 32.97
CA HIS A 114 26.63 6.27 32.71
C HIS A 114 27.55 7.18 33.49
N ASP A 115 28.77 6.72 33.75
CA ASP A 115 29.87 7.50 34.28
C ASP A 115 31.22 7.06 33.66
N GLU A 116 32.29 7.70 34.06
CA GLU A 116 33.63 7.31 33.64
C GLU A 116 34.35 6.61 34.83
N SER A 117 35.04 5.53 34.50
CA SER A 117 35.94 4.83 35.42
C SER A 117 37.17 5.70 35.74
N LYS A 118 37.94 5.34 36.76
CA LYS A 118 39.19 6.00 37.10
C LYS A 118 40.22 5.97 35.96
N ASP A 119 40.12 4.99 35.09
CA ASP A 119 41.01 4.79 33.94
C ASP A 119 40.46 5.45 32.65
N GLY A 120 39.38 6.25 32.76
CA GLY A 120 38.79 6.99 31.65
C GLY A 120 37.86 6.16 30.75
N HIS A 121 37.53 4.93 31.09
CA HIS A 121 36.57 4.12 30.33
C HIS A 121 35.15 4.43 30.78
N ALA A 122 34.25 4.57 29.84
CA ALA A 122 32.84 4.80 30.13
C ALA A 122 32.19 3.50 30.68
N ARG A 123 31.39 3.67 31.73
CA ARG A 123 30.60 2.60 32.35
C ARG A 123 29.13 2.90 32.25
N ILE A 124 28.36 1.94 31.72
CA ILE A 124 26.93 2.06 31.54
C ILE A 124 26.25 1.22 32.63
N HIS A 125 25.47 1.89 33.47
CA HIS A 125 24.90 1.31 34.67
C HIS A 125 23.50 0.81 34.50
N PHE A 126 23.22 -0.33 35.11
CA PHE A 126 21.91 -0.98 35.09
C PHE A 126 21.54 -1.49 36.48
N THR A 127 20.25 -1.56 36.74
CA THR A 127 19.70 -2.33 37.87
C THR A 127 18.93 -3.52 37.27
N CYS A 128 19.26 -4.73 37.68
CA CYS A 128 18.50 -5.89 37.32
C CYS A 128 17.16 -5.92 38.03
N GLN A 129 16.06 -5.85 37.31
CA GLN A 129 14.70 -5.79 37.86
C GLN A 129 14.36 -7.04 38.66
N ASP A 130 14.85 -8.22 38.26
CA ASP A 130 14.51 -9.51 38.87
C ASP A 130 15.12 -9.73 40.24
N ASN A 131 16.30 -9.15 40.53
CA ASN A 131 17.00 -9.38 41.77
C ASN A 131 17.41 -8.09 42.51
N GLY A 132 17.12 -6.92 41.93
CA GLY A 132 17.44 -5.61 42.48
C GLY A 132 18.95 -5.25 42.51
N LYS A 133 19.83 -6.10 41.97
CA LYS A 133 21.27 -5.87 41.99
C LYS A 133 21.71 -4.89 40.90
N PRO A 134 22.70 -4.02 41.22
CA PRO A 134 23.34 -3.20 40.22
C PRO A 134 24.35 -3.99 39.41
N TYR A 135 24.48 -3.61 38.14
CA TYR A 135 25.50 -4.10 37.20
C TYR A 135 25.96 -2.95 36.31
N TYR A 136 27.18 -3.06 35.77
CA TYR A 136 27.63 -2.16 34.73
C TYR A 136 28.27 -2.89 33.57
N TYR A 137 28.22 -2.25 32.41
CA TYR A 137 28.99 -2.61 31.22
C TYR A 137 30.06 -1.55 31.00
N GLU A 138 31.33 -1.97 30.89
CA GLU A 138 32.45 -1.07 30.61
C GLU A 138 32.79 -1.12 29.14
N ILE A 139 32.87 0.06 28.51
CA ILE A 139 33.26 0.21 27.12
C ILE A 139 34.77 -0.04 27.02
N GLY A 140 35.15 -1.13 26.34
CA GLY A 140 36.55 -1.55 26.25
C GLY A 140 37.42 -0.76 25.26
N TYR A 141 36.80 -0.14 24.24
CA TYR A 141 37.50 0.65 23.23
C TYR A 141 36.67 1.84 22.81
N GLY A 142 37.36 2.99 22.65
CA GLY A 142 36.67 4.24 22.30
C GLY A 142 36.02 4.93 23.48
N THR A 143 35.42 6.08 23.21
CA THR A 143 34.69 6.89 24.15
C THR A 143 33.19 6.57 24.11
N PHE A 144 32.46 7.07 25.10
CA PHE A 144 31.00 7.01 25.10
C PHE A 144 30.41 7.67 23.85
N ASP A 145 30.97 8.81 23.43
CA ASP A 145 30.53 9.53 22.22
C ASP A 145 30.77 8.73 20.93
N ASP A 146 31.89 7.97 20.86
CA ASP A 146 32.14 7.08 19.71
C ASP A 146 31.05 6.01 19.56
N TYR A 147 30.58 5.43 20.67
CA TYR A 147 29.49 4.47 20.69
C TYR A 147 28.16 5.09 20.22
N CYS A 148 27.89 6.32 20.65
CA CYS A 148 26.71 7.07 20.21
C CYS A 148 26.73 7.32 18.70
N PHE A 149 27.86 7.78 18.19
CA PHE A 149 28.02 8.10 16.77
C PHE A 149 27.95 6.85 15.87
N GLN A 150 28.59 5.78 16.31
CA GLN A 150 28.62 4.52 15.56
C GLN A 150 27.33 3.69 15.70
N LYS A 151 26.35 4.17 16.48
CA LYS A 151 25.11 3.44 16.82
C LYS A 151 25.39 2.08 17.47
N THR A 152 26.55 1.92 18.11
CA THR A 152 26.95 0.69 18.80
C THR A 152 26.13 0.55 20.06
N GLY A 153 25.54 -0.61 20.28
CA GLY A 153 24.78 -0.91 21.49
C GLY A 153 25.56 -1.71 22.51
N VAL A 154 24.98 -1.89 23.69
CA VAL A 154 25.50 -2.79 24.73
C VAL A 154 25.28 -4.25 24.26
N PRO A 155 26.32 -5.10 24.23
CA PRO A 155 26.18 -6.50 23.85
C PRO A 155 25.15 -7.26 24.68
N THR A 156 24.55 -8.30 24.10
CA THR A 156 23.58 -9.21 24.74
C THR A 156 22.24 -8.59 25.13
N LEU A 157 22.02 -7.31 24.97
CA LEU A 157 20.79 -6.63 25.37
C LEU A 157 19.81 -6.44 24.19
N ALA A 158 18.57 -6.93 24.34
CA ALA A 158 17.43 -6.65 23.46
C ALA A 158 16.59 -5.51 24.05
N TYR A 159 16.27 -4.49 23.28
CA TYR A 159 15.48 -3.34 23.72
C TYR A 159 14.00 -3.72 23.88
N LEU A 160 13.46 -3.56 25.08
CA LEU A 160 12.08 -3.93 25.41
C LEU A 160 11.06 -2.87 25.01
N GLY A 161 11.44 -1.61 24.84
CA GLY A 161 10.52 -0.56 24.42
C GLY A 161 9.87 -0.87 23.08
N ASP A 162 10.62 -1.41 22.12
CA ASP A 162 10.07 -1.86 20.83
C ASP A 162 9.07 -3.02 21.00
N VAL A 163 9.34 -3.93 21.93
CA VAL A 163 8.45 -5.07 22.22
C VAL A 163 7.13 -4.61 22.82
N ASP A 164 7.20 -3.66 23.76
CA ASP A 164 6.02 -3.11 24.46
C ASP A 164 5.13 -2.36 23.46
N ILE A 165 5.71 -1.49 22.62
CA ILE A 165 4.98 -0.77 21.57
C ILE A 165 4.39 -1.73 20.55
N ALA A 166 5.18 -2.71 20.06
CA ALA A 166 4.71 -3.69 19.12
C ALA A 166 3.55 -4.53 19.68
N LYS A 167 3.64 -4.91 20.96
CA LYS A 167 2.55 -5.64 21.63
C LYS A 167 1.28 -4.80 21.72
N GLU A 168 1.39 -3.52 22.08
CA GLU A 168 0.25 -2.60 22.16
C GLU A 168 -0.42 -2.40 20.78
N LYS A 169 0.39 -2.21 19.74
CA LYS A 169 -0.10 -1.78 18.42
C LYS A 169 -0.47 -2.93 17.49
N LEU A 170 0.17 -4.10 17.61
CA LEU A 170 0.05 -5.19 16.64
C LEU A 170 -0.83 -6.37 17.13
N MET A 171 -1.03 -6.54 18.44
CA MET A 171 -1.88 -7.64 18.92
C MET A 171 -3.25 -7.62 18.25
N ASP A 172 -3.68 -8.79 17.80
CA ASP A 172 -4.94 -9.03 17.08
C ASP A 172 -5.09 -8.33 15.72
N LYS A 173 -4.05 -7.63 15.23
CA LYS A 173 -4.06 -7.00 13.92
C LYS A 173 -3.85 -8.02 12.80
N THR A 174 -4.38 -7.69 11.64
CA THR A 174 -4.14 -8.41 10.39
C THR A 174 -2.89 -7.87 9.72
N LEU A 175 -1.99 -8.78 9.37
CA LEU A 175 -0.79 -8.51 8.59
C LEU A 175 -0.80 -9.31 7.29
N TYR A 176 0.03 -8.91 6.34
CA TYR A 176 0.33 -9.67 5.14
C TYR A 176 1.81 -10.05 5.13
N THR A 177 2.10 -11.29 4.75
CA THR A 177 3.47 -11.82 4.66
C THR A 177 4.22 -11.19 3.47
N LYS A 178 5.51 -10.83 3.67
CA LYS A 178 6.32 -10.18 2.62
C LYS A 178 7.55 -10.98 2.23
N THR A 179 8.04 -11.84 3.13
CA THR A 179 9.16 -12.73 2.86
C THR A 179 8.66 -14.16 2.66
N LYS A 180 9.47 -14.97 2.01
CA LYS A 180 9.19 -16.39 1.76
C LYS A 180 9.48 -17.27 2.99
N TYR A 181 10.43 -16.87 3.83
CA TYR A 181 10.91 -17.70 4.93
C TYR A 181 10.56 -17.10 6.28
N TYR A 182 9.82 -17.87 7.07
CA TYR A 182 9.49 -17.63 8.47
C TYR A 182 10.04 -18.75 9.33
N ARG A 183 9.77 -18.71 10.64
CA ARG A 183 10.28 -19.67 11.60
C ARG A 183 9.17 -20.29 12.42
N ILE A 184 9.35 -21.54 12.82
CA ILE A 184 8.59 -22.21 13.88
C ILE A 184 9.56 -22.62 14.99
N ASP A 185 9.09 -22.55 16.24
CA ASP A 185 9.85 -23.08 17.36
C ASP A 185 9.89 -24.60 17.30
N THR A 186 11.04 -25.20 17.60
CA THR A 186 11.18 -26.65 17.71
C THR A 186 11.13 -27.07 19.17
N GLU A 187 10.52 -28.22 19.46
CA GLU A 187 10.36 -28.75 20.84
C GLU A 187 11.69 -29.12 21.52
N TYR A 188 12.79 -29.22 20.77
CA TYR A 188 14.11 -29.55 21.31
C TYR A 188 14.74 -28.32 22.00
N ASP A 189 14.82 -28.39 23.30
CA ASP A 189 15.51 -27.43 24.21
C ASP A 189 14.97 -25.98 24.26
N GLY A 190 13.81 -25.69 23.71
CA GLY A 190 13.16 -24.36 23.84
C GLY A 190 13.85 -23.20 23.11
N GLU A 191 14.96 -23.46 22.40
CA GLU A 191 15.80 -22.46 21.71
C GLU A 191 16.06 -22.76 20.24
N GLY A 192 15.55 -23.90 19.76
CA GLY A 192 15.64 -24.28 18.36
C GLY A 192 14.55 -23.69 17.52
N TYR A 193 14.85 -23.44 16.26
CA TYR A 193 13.84 -23.08 15.27
C TYR A 193 14.09 -23.83 13.98
N GLN A 194 13.03 -23.93 13.17
CA GLN A 194 13.08 -24.42 11.82
C GLN A 194 12.51 -23.35 10.89
N ASP A 195 13.20 -23.08 9.78
CA ASP A 195 12.67 -22.21 8.73
C ASP A 195 11.56 -22.96 7.97
N VAL A 196 10.46 -22.25 7.71
CA VAL A 196 9.30 -22.72 6.93
C VAL A 196 9.05 -21.78 5.75
N GLU A 197 8.69 -22.35 4.62
CA GLU A 197 8.27 -21.58 3.45
C GLU A 197 6.80 -21.18 3.60
N VAL A 198 6.53 -19.92 3.35
CA VAL A 198 5.19 -19.31 3.44
C VAL A 198 4.95 -18.49 2.18
N ASP A 199 3.74 -18.54 1.65
CA ASP A 199 3.36 -17.72 0.50
C ASP A 199 3.45 -16.24 0.84
N GLN A 200 3.91 -15.43 -0.12
CA GLN A 200 3.92 -13.99 0.02
C GLN A 200 2.49 -13.43 -0.11
N ASP A 201 2.26 -12.27 0.49
CA ASP A 201 0.96 -11.57 0.51
C ASP A 201 -0.19 -12.39 1.13
N MET A 202 0.15 -13.43 1.93
CA MET A 202 -0.84 -14.20 2.68
C MET A 202 -1.33 -13.41 3.89
N GLU A 203 -2.64 -13.39 4.07
CA GLU A 203 -3.29 -12.78 5.23
C GLU A 203 -3.06 -13.62 6.49
N VAL A 204 -2.58 -12.98 7.55
CA VAL A 204 -2.28 -13.62 8.84
C VAL A 204 -2.69 -12.72 10.00
N LYS A 205 -3.05 -13.32 11.13
CA LYS A 205 -3.40 -12.61 12.36
C LYS A 205 -2.27 -12.68 13.37
N VAL A 206 -1.93 -11.55 14.00
CA VAL A 206 -0.96 -11.54 15.11
C VAL A 206 -1.60 -12.15 16.35
N VAL A 207 -1.02 -13.24 16.84
CA VAL A 207 -1.51 -13.98 18.01
C VAL A 207 -0.62 -13.81 19.25
N ALA A 208 0.66 -13.47 19.06
CA ALA A 208 1.53 -13.12 20.18
C ALA A 208 2.67 -12.20 19.73
N VAL A 209 3.10 -11.35 20.65
CA VAL A 209 4.31 -10.51 20.51
C VAL A 209 5.17 -10.69 21.74
N GLY A 210 6.46 -10.95 21.55
CA GLY A 210 7.42 -11.20 22.62
C GLY A 210 8.83 -10.75 22.26
N VAL A 211 9.81 -11.15 23.07
CA VAL A 211 11.22 -10.85 22.83
C VAL A 211 11.81 -11.87 21.86
N GLY A 212 12.51 -11.37 20.84
CA GLY A 212 13.23 -12.15 19.86
C GLY A 212 14.70 -12.36 20.22
N SER A 213 15.59 -11.62 19.57
CA SER A 213 17.03 -11.65 19.82
C SER A 213 17.58 -10.23 20.04
N ARG A 214 18.85 -10.09 20.37
CA ARG A 214 19.50 -8.78 20.49
C ARG A 214 19.36 -7.96 19.20
N LYS A 215 19.68 -8.57 18.06
CA LYS A 215 19.65 -7.91 16.75
C LYS A 215 18.22 -7.60 16.29
N TYR A 216 17.29 -8.50 16.58
CA TYR A 216 15.89 -8.47 16.16
C TYR A 216 15.01 -8.61 17.40
N PRO A 217 14.82 -7.51 18.17
CA PRO A 217 14.27 -7.61 19.51
C PRO A 217 12.79 -8.00 19.59
N VAL A 218 12.04 -7.88 18.51
CA VAL A 218 10.59 -8.14 18.50
C VAL A 218 10.30 -9.46 17.81
N LYS A 219 9.79 -10.46 18.53
CA LYS A 219 9.26 -11.72 18.00
C LYS A 219 7.77 -11.55 17.76
N ILE A 220 7.32 -11.65 16.50
CA ILE A 220 5.91 -11.57 16.13
C ILE A 220 5.47 -12.97 15.69
N ILE A 221 4.53 -13.56 16.44
CA ILE A 221 3.90 -14.84 16.11
C ILE A 221 2.58 -14.54 15.44
N VAL A 222 2.40 -15.10 14.25
CA VAL A 222 1.20 -14.96 13.45
C VAL A 222 0.54 -16.31 13.20
N GLU A 223 -0.76 -16.29 12.92
CA GLU A 223 -1.55 -17.47 12.60
C GLU A 223 -2.26 -17.26 11.26
N ASP A 224 -2.19 -18.25 10.38
CA ASP A 224 -2.90 -18.26 9.12
C ASP A 224 -4.38 -18.71 9.32
N LYS A 225 -5.15 -18.67 8.23
CA LYS A 225 -6.57 -19.10 8.22
C LYS A 225 -6.78 -20.59 8.56
N ASP A 226 -5.75 -21.41 8.44
CA ASP A 226 -5.79 -22.85 8.70
C ASP A 226 -5.34 -23.19 10.14
N GLY A 227 -4.96 -22.16 10.94
CA GLY A 227 -4.51 -22.30 12.32
C GLY A 227 -3.03 -22.63 12.48
N ASN A 228 -2.23 -22.54 11.40
CA ASN A 228 -0.80 -22.76 11.50
C ASN A 228 -0.12 -21.49 12.02
N GLN A 229 0.74 -21.66 13.03
CA GLN A 229 1.49 -20.56 13.61
C GLN A 229 2.93 -20.59 13.17
N PHE A 230 3.44 -19.41 12.83
CA PHE A 230 4.84 -19.18 12.53
C PHE A 230 5.23 -17.77 12.99
N TYR A 231 6.52 -17.47 13.02
CA TYR A 231 6.99 -16.18 13.51
C TYR A 231 8.15 -15.62 12.71
N GLN A 232 8.39 -14.34 12.91
CA GLN A 232 9.63 -13.67 12.53
C GLN A 232 10.13 -12.82 13.70
N ASN A 233 11.46 -12.83 13.89
CA ASN A 233 12.12 -11.85 14.74
C ASN A 233 12.48 -10.65 13.88
N VAL A 234 12.00 -9.48 14.28
CA VAL A 234 12.19 -8.24 13.52
C VAL A 234 12.74 -7.12 14.38
N THR A 235 13.42 -6.19 13.74
CA THR A 235 13.80 -4.91 14.34
C THR A 235 12.82 -3.82 13.91
N MET A 236 12.49 -2.95 14.84
CA MET A 236 11.59 -1.82 14.64
C MET A 236 12.38 -0.51 14.63
N SER A 237 12.74 0.01 15.80
CA SER A 237 13.49 1.26 15.93
C SER A 237 14.98 1.13 15.66
N LYS A 238 15.52 -0.08 15.61
CA LYS A 238 16.96 -0.40 15.60
C LYS A 238 17.73 0.03 16.87
N THR A 239 17.04 0.41 17.93
CA THR A 239 17.66 0.76 19.21
C THR A 239 18.44 -0.44 19.77
N ASN A 240 19.69 -0.25 20.09
CA ASN A 240 20.62 -1.28 20.60
C ASN A 240 20.78 -2.55 19.72
N CYS A 241 20.32 -2.57 18.47
CA CYS A 241 20.44 -3.75 17.62
C CYS A 241 21.91 -4.02 17.19
N GLY A 242 22.76 -2.99 17.25
CA GLY A 242 24.18 -3.09 16.91
C GLY A 242 24.45 -3.30 15.44
N MET A 243 23.47 -3.06 14.57
CA MET A 243 23.60 -3.15 13.12
C MET A 243 23.37 -1.78 12.46
N ARG A 244 24.17 -1.49 11.45
CA ARG A 244 23.99 -0.31 10.61
C ARG A 244 23.02 -0.63 9.47
N ASP A 245 22.52 0.40 8.80
CA ASP A 245 21.52 0.25 7.73
C ASP A 245 22.05 -0.55 6.53
N ASP A 246 23.36 -0.44 6.26
CA ASP A 246 24.06 -1.16 5.19
C ASP A 246 24.35 -2.63 5.52
N GLU A 247 24.19 -3.05 6.75
CA GLU A 247 24.35 -4.43 7.19
C GLU A 247 23.09 -5.29 7.02
N PHE A 248 21.94 -4.64 6.75
CA PHE A 248 20.68 -5.34 6.43
C PHE A 248 20.63 -5.72 4.95
N VAL A 249 21.58 -6.51 4.49
CA VAL A 249 21.66 -7.02 3.11
C VAL A 249 21.15 -8.45 3.01
N ALA A 250 20.61 -8.80 1.84
CA ALA A 250 20.20 -10.17 1.52
C ALA A 250 19.39 -10.86 2.64
N ASP A 251 19.95 -11.86 3.30
CA ASP A 251 19.26 -12.66 4.32
C ASP A 251 18.85 -11.87 5.58
N GLU A 252 19.57 -10.81 5.91
CA GLU A 252 19.27 -9.97 7.07
C GLU A 252 18.11 -9.01 6.80
N ALA A 253 17.89 -8.59 5.55
CA ALA A 253 16.82 -7.68 5.18
C ALA A 253 15.43 -8.19 5.55
N ARG A 254 15.22 -9.51 5.58
CA ARG A 254 13.96 -10.14 6.02
C ARG A 254 13.62 -9.86 7.49
N HIS A 255 14.59 -9.43 8.30
CA HIS A 255 14.38 -9.08 9.70
C HIS A 255 14.03 -7.60 9.93
N LEU A 256 13.88 -6.80 8.88
CA LEU A 256 13.20 -5.51 8.95
C LEU A 256 11.68 -5.74 8.92
N PHE A 257 10.93 -5.07 9.80
CA PHE A 257 9.47 -5.28 9.87
C PHE A 257 8.79 -5.12 8.50
N ASN A 258 9.06 -4.02 7.80
CA ASN A 258 8.43 -3.73 6.51
C ASN A 258 8.80 -4.72 5.37
N ASN A 259 9.86 -5.51 5.55
CA ASN A 259 10.24 -6.57 4.62
C ASN A 259 9.69 -7.95 5.05
N SER A 260 9.25 -8.09 6.30
CA SER A 260 8.62 -9.30 6.82
C SER A 260 7.11 -9.25 6.75
N PHE A 261 6.54 -8.08 7.09
CA PHE A 261 5.10 -7.89 7.22
C PHE A 261 4.66 -6.55 6.64
N GLU A 262 3.41 -6.49 6.24
CA GLU A 262 2.71 -5.27 5.85
C GLU A 262 1.38 -5.19 6.61
N LEU A 263 1.08 -4.03 7.19
CA LEU A 263 -0.20 -3.81 7.86
C LEU A 263 -1.30 -3.54 6.84
N GLN A 264 -2.49 -4.05 7.12
CA GLN A 264 -3.67 -3.72 6.33
C GLN A 264 -3.98 -2.21 6.35
N ASP A 265 -3.76 -1.56 7.49
CA ASP A 265 -3.98 -0.12 7.64
C ASP A 265 -3.04 0.72 6.76
N ASP A 266 -1.78 0.27 6.57
CA ASP A 266 -0.83 0.94 5.66
C ASP A 266 -1.25 0.83 4.20
N ILE A 267 -1.74 -0.34 3.77
CA ILE A 267 -2.28 -0.55 2.42
C ILE A 267 -3.48 0.38 2.20
N MET A 268 -4.38 0.47 3.16
CA MET A 268 -5.55 1.35 3.10
C MET A 268 -5.14 2.83 3.06
N SER A 269 -4.12 3.23 3.83
CA SER A 269 -3.58 4.58 3.85
C SER A 269 -2.95 4.96 2.51
N ILE A 270 -2.11 4.09 1.92
CA ILE A 270 -1.51 4.30 0.61
C ILE A 270 -2.59 4.41 -0.47
N SER A 271 -3.58 3.53 -0.44
CA SER A 271 -4.70 3.55 -1.36
C SER A 271 -5.50 4.85 -1.26
N SER A 272 -5.83 5.28 -0.05
CA SER A 272 -6.58 6.52 0.18
C SER A 272 -5.82 7.76 -0.27
N ARG A 273 -4.50 7.83 -0.03
CA ARG A 273 -3.66 8.97 -0.40
C ARG A 273 -3.45 9.08 -1.90
N ASN A 274 -3.01 7.97 -2.54
CA ASN A 274 -2.59 8.01 -3.94
C ASN A 274 -3.78 7.93 -4.91
N TYR A 275 -4.89 7.32 -4.48
CA TYR A 275 -6.02 7.02 -5.36
C TYR A 275 -7.35 7.56 -4.84
N LYS A 276 -7.34 8.53 -3.90
CA LYS A 276 -8.53 9.16 -3.32
C LYS A 276 -9.54 9.61 -4.39
N GLN A 277 -9.04 10.10 -5.51
CA GLN A 277 -9.88 10.53 -6.62
C GLN A 277 -10.71 9.40 -7.26
N PHE A 278 -10.30 8.14 -7.10
CA PHE A 278 -10.98 6.96 -7.65
C PHE A 278 -11.80 6.21 -6.60
N ILE A 279 -11.33 6.19 -5.34
CA ILE A 279 -11.98 5.46 -4.26
C ILE A 279 -13.40 5.97 -4.03
N GLY A 280 -14.34 5.03 -3.87
CA GLY A 280 -15.76 5.34 -3.67
C GLY A 280 -16.55 5.65 -4.94
N LYS A 281 -15.87 5.82 -6.09
CA LYS A 281 -16.58 6.06 -7.36
C LYS A 281 -17.26 4.80 -7.86
N VAL A 282 -18.41 5.02 -8.48
CA VAL A 282 -19.15 3.96 -9.19
C VAL A 282 -18.65 3.90 -10.63
N ILE A 283 -18.43 2.69 -11.10
CA ILE A 283 -18.00 2.35 -12.46
C ILE A 283 -18.85 1.19 -12.98
N HIS A 284 -18.81 0.97 -14.28
CA HIS A 284 -19.41 -0.21 -14.89
C HIS A 284 -18.49 -0.83 -15.94
N THR A 285 -18.65 -2.12 -16.19
CA THR A 285 -17.90 -2.86 -17.21
C THR A 285 -18.35 -2.46 -18.62
N LYS A 286 -17.41 -2.13 -19.50
CA LYS A 286 -17.68 -1.83 -20.91
C LYS A 286 -17.98 -3.08 -21.74
N PHE A 287 -17.35 -4.19 -21.37
CA PHE A 287 -17.42 -5.48 -22.06
C PHE A 287 -17.62 -6.61 -21.07
N PRO A 288 -18.11 -7.79 -21.50
CA PRO A 288 -18.01 -9.00 -20.70
C PRO A 288 -16.56 -9.28 -20.36
N THR A 289 -16.24 -9.43 -19.10
CA THR A 289 -14.87 -9.65 -18.59
C THR A 289 -14.83 -10.76 -17.55
N LYS A 290 -13.67 -11.10 -17.06
CA LYS A 290 -13.50 -12.03 -15.94
C LYS A 290 -12.80 -11.29 -14.80
N MET A 291 -13.27 -11.49 -13.59
CA MET A 291 -12.64 -10.95 -12.39
C MET A 291 -12.55 -12.03 -11.32
N LEU A 292 -11.55 -11.93 -10.45
CA LEU A 292 -11.37 -12.83 -9.33
C LEU A 292 -12.44 -12.55 -8.28
N ASN A 293 -13.25 -13.54 -7.94
CA ASN A 293 -14.24 -13.42 -6.86
C ASN A 293 -13.55 -13.68 -5.52
N GLU A 294 -13.71 -12.77 -4.55
CA GLU A 294 -13.07 -12.84 -3.23
C GLU A 294 -13.42 -14.11 -2.46
N VAL A 295 -14.69 -14.51 -2.47
CA VAL A 295 -15.17 -15.65 -1.69
C VAL A 295 -14.76 -17.00 -2.27
N THR A 296 -14.83 -17.12 -3.61
CA THR A 296 -14.55 -18.40 -4.27
C THR A 296 -13.10 -18.55 -4.70
N SER A 297 -12.32 -17.48 -4.66
CA SER A 297 -10.94 -17.41 -5.18
C SER A 297 -10.82 -17.93 -6.63
N LYS A 298 -11.89 -17.76 -7.43
CA LYS A 298 -11.94 -18.21 -8.82
C LYS A 298 -12.31 -17.07 -9.74
N GLN A 299 -11.82 -17.15 -10.97
CA GLN A 299 -12.23 -16.26 -12.05
C GLN A 299 -13.72 -16.46 -12.35
N GLN A 300 -14.48 -15.37 -12.26
CA GLN A 300 -15.92 -15.36 -12.55
C GLN A 300 -16.19 -14.47 -13.75
N ALA A 301 -17.03 -14.95 -14.67
CA ALA A 301 -17.49 -14.16 -15.80
C ALA A 301 -18.41 -13.03 -15.31
N ILE A 302 -18.09 -11.81 -15.71
CA ILE A 302 -18.82 -10.59 -15.38
C ILE A 302 -19.50 -10.09 -16.64
N PRO A 303 -20.82 -9.84 -16.57
CA PRO A 303 -21.54 -9.30 -17.72
C PRO A 303 -21.14 -7.83 -17.96
N ARG A 304 -21.39 -7.37 -19.18
CA ARG A 304 -21.35 -5.95 -19.52
C ARG A 304 -22.32 -5.14 -18.66
N LEU A 305 -22.01 -3.87 -18.43
CA LEU A 305 -22.76 -2.92 -17.60
C LEU A 305 -22.98 -3.35 -16.15
N ALA A 306 -22.21 -4.35 -15.67
CA ALA A 306 -22.20 -4.67 -14.26
C ALA A 306 -21.57 -3.52 -13.47
N GLU A 307 -22.26 -3.06 -12.43
CA GLU A 307 -21.87 -1.91 -11.63
C GLU A 307 -21.03 -2.31 -10.44
N TYR A 308 -20.00 -1.53 -10.20
CA TYR A 308 -19.08 -1.70 -9.08
C TYR A 308 -18.75 -0.36 -8.45
N LYS A 309 -18.48 -0.39 -7.13
CA LYS A 309 -17.86 0.70 -6.40
C LYS A 309 -16.40 0.36 -6.15
N ILE A 310 -15.48 1.26 -6.44
CA ILE A 310 -14.07 1.09 -6.14
C ILE A 310 -13.87 1.24 -4.64
N GLU A 311 -13.37 0.20 -3.97
CA GLU A 311 -13.14 0.19 -2.52
C GLU A 311 -11.66 0.37 -2.18
N LEU A 312 -10.75 -0.20 -2.98
CA LEU A 312 -9.32 -0.20 -2.73
C LEU A 312 -8.55 -0.28 -4.04
N ILE A 313 -7.40 0.37 -4.10
CA ILE A 313 -6.43 0.24 -5.19
C ILE A 313 -5.06 -0.03 -4.57
N THR A 314 -4.48 -1.19 -4.87
CA THR A 314 -3.17 -1.61 -4.36
C THR A 314 -2.19 -1.69 -5.52
N PRO A 315 -1.17 -0.81 -5.59
CA PRO A 315 -0.14 -0.90 -6.63
C PRO A 315 0.68 -2.18 -6.47
N HIS A 316 1.04 -2.79 -7.57
CA HIS A 316 2.03 -3.87 -7.56
C HIS A 316 3.43 -3.29 -7.32
N LYS A 317 4.31 -4.10 -6.68
CA LYS A 317 5.68 -3.68 -6.38
C LYS A 317 6.65 -3.91 -7.56
N ASN A 318 6.36 -4.90 -8.38
CA ASN A 318 7.29 -5.39 -9.41
C ASN A 318 6.91 -5.01 -10.83
N ASP A 319 5.72 -4.43 -11.03
CA ASP A 319 5.23 -3.97 -12.32
C ASP A 319 4.42 -2.67 -12.17
N ASP A 320 4.00 -2.10 -13.28
CA ASP A 320 3.23 -0.86 -13.32
C ASP A 320 1.71 -1.07 -13.15
N MET A 321 1.29 -2.26 -12.75
CA MET A 321 -0.11 -2.61 -12.53
C MET A 321 -0.58 -2.28 -11.12
N ALA A 322 -1.87 -2.35 -10.93
CA ALA A 322 -2.53 -2.27 -9.64
C ALA A 322 -3.68 -3.26 -9.56
N THR A 323 -3.86 -3.87 -8.40
CA THR A 323 -5.06 -4.64 -8.08
C THR A 323 -6.15 -3.70 -7.57
N VAL A 324 -7.30 -3.69 -8.24
CA VAL A 324 -8.46 -2.88 -7.86
C VAL A 324 -9.50 -3.78 -7.20
N LYS A 325 -9.79 -3.52 -5.91
CA LYS A 325 -10.88 -4.17 -5.18
C LYS A 325 -12.21 -3.47 -5.49
N LEU A 326 -13.15 -4.21 -6.00
CA LEU A 326 -14.42 -3.74 -6.52
C LEU A 326 -15.58 -4.38 -5.76
N LYS A 327 -16.49 -3.56 -5.24
CA LYS A 327 -17.72 -4.04 -4.61
C LYS A 327 -18.87 -3.97 -5.61
N ASN A 328 -19.48 -5.11 -5.91
CA ASN A 328 -20.68 -5.14 -6.75
C ASN A 328 -21.83 -4.39 -6.05
N THR A 329 -22.41 -3.40 -6.72
CA THR A 329 -23.45 -2.54 -6.12
C THR A 329 -24.78 -3.25 -5.91
N THR A 330 -25.06 -4.31 -6.66
CA THR A 330 -26.31 -5.07 -6.61
C THR A 330 -26.22 -6.25 -5.63
N LEU A 331 -25.13 -7.02 -5.68
CA LEU A 331 -24.96 -8.25 -4.92
C LEU A 331 -24.16 -8.06 -3.64
N GLY A 332 -23.40 -6.96 -3.50
CA GLY A 332 -22.61 -6.63 -2.34
C GLY A 332 -21.30 -7.44 -2.19
N ASN A 333 -21.04 -8.42 -3.07
CA ASN A 333 -19.81 -9.21 -3.08
C ASN A 333 -18.65 -8.46 -3.71
N TYR A 334 -17.43 -8.93 -3.42
CA TYR A 334 -16.20 -8.29 -3.85
C TYR A 334 -15.50 -9.06 -4.96
N PHE A 335 -14.84 -8.30 -5.83
CA PHE A 335 -14.04 -8.80 -6.94
C PHE A 335 -12.72 -8.06 -7.00
N TYR A 336 -11.73 -8.70 -7.59
CA TYR A 336 -10.42 -8.12 -7.86
C TYR A 336 -10.13 -8.11 -9.35
N ALA A 337 -9.59 -6.98 -9.82
CA ALA A 337 -9.16 -6.80 -11.20
C ALA A 337 -7.74 -6.22 -11.22
N ASP A 338 -6.80 -6.92 -11.87
CA ASP A 338 -5.46 -6.41 -12.10
C ASP A 338 -5.44 -5.60 -13.38
N CYS A 339 -4.99 -4.35 -13.30
CA CYS A 339 -5.02 -3.44 -14.44
C CYS A 339 -3.95 -2.35 -14.34
N TYR A 340 -3.60 -1.80 -15.49
CA TYR A 340 -2.82 -0.57 -15.58
C TYR A 340 -3.73 0.63 -15.33
N LEU A 341 -3.32 1.54 -14.47
CA LEU A 341 -4.03 2.80 -14.23
C LEU A 341 -3.61 3.91 -15.19
N ASP A 342 -2.44 3.76 -15.80
CA ASP A 342 -1.87 4.69 -16.78
C ASP A 342 -1.89 4.09 -18.18
N GLN A 343 -2.56 4.78 -19.11
CA GLN A 343 -2.67 4.36 -20.50
C GLN A 343 -1.30 4.22 -21.21
N TYR A 344 -0.32 5.03 -20.83
CA TYR A 344 1.02 5.00 -21.46
C TYR A 344 1.86 3.80 -21.02
N LYS A 345 1.50 3.15 -19.93
CA LYS A 345 2.20 1.98 -19.38
C LYS A 345 1.68 0.64 -19.90
N CYS A 346 0.51 0.63 -20.53
CA CYS A 346 -0.14 -0.60 -21.04
C CYS A 346 0.08 -0.85 -22.55
N VAL A 347 1.18 -0.34 -23.13
CA VAL A 347 1.41 -0.42 -24.59
C VAL A 347 1.38 -1.84 -25.14
N ASN A 348 1.86 -2.81 -24.37
CA ASN A 348 1.91 -4.22 -24.77
C ASN A 348 0.62 -4.99 -24.43
N GLU A 349 -0.21 -4.49 -23.54
CA GLU A 349 -1.43 -5.13 -23.02
C GLU A 349 -2.56 -4.10 -22.86
N PRO A 350 -2.98 -3.45 -23.97
CA PRO A 350 -3.95 -2.35 -23.90
C PRO A 350 -5.32 -2.76 -23.36
N GLU A 351 -5.67 -4.04 -23.43
CA GLU A 351 -6.89 -4.62 -22.85
C GLU A 351 -6.87 -4.64 -21.32
N LYS A 352 -5.70 -4.58 -20.69
CA LYS A 352 -5.55 -4.48 -19.23
C LYS A 352 -5.58 -3.04 -18.72
N PHE A 353 -5.74 -2.05 -19.58
CA PHE A 353 -5.92 -0.68 -19.12
C PHE A 353 -7.27 -0.52 -18.42
N PHE A 354 -7.27 0.06 -17.22
CA PHE A 354 -8.49 0.28 -16.43
C PHE A 354 -9.61 0.95 -17.25
N GLY A 355 -9.28 2.02 -17.97
CA GLY A 355 -10.20 2.74 -18.82
C GLY A 355 -10.66 1.98 -20.07
N ALA A 356 -9.98 0.89 -20.48
CA ALA A 356 -10.45 0.00 -21.53
C ALA A 356 -11.57 -0.93 -21.04
N VAL A 357 -11.47 -1.39 -19.77
CA VAL A 357 -12.41 -2.36 -19.18
C VAL A 357 -13.60 -1.67 -18.54
N PHE A 358 -13.40 -0.54 -17.89
CA PHE A 358 -14.41 0.16 -17.10
C PHE A 358 -14.71 1.55 -17.64
N ALA A 359 -15.96 1.98 -17.46
CA ALA A 359 -16.40 3.34 -17.69
C ALA A 359 -16.90 3.97 -16.39
N PRO A 360 -16.76 5.30 -16.22
CA PRO A 360 -17.25 6.00 -15.04
C PRO A 360 -18.78 6.02 -14.97
N GLY A 361 -19.30 6.05 -13.77
CA GLY A 361 -20.73 6.15 -13.50
C GLY A 361 -21.47 4.81 -13.48
N PRO A 362 -22.75 4.82 -13.17
CA PRO A 362 -23.61 3.64 -13.16
C PRO A 362 -23.81 3.10 -14.56
N GLY A 363 -23.94 1.80 -14.67
CA GLY A 363 -24.32 1.13 -15.94
C GLY A 363 -25.78 1.45 -16.30
N LYS A 364 -26.08 1.39 -17.59
CA LYS A 364 -27.45 1.61 -18.08
C LYS A 364 -28.33 0.43 -17.64
N LYS A 365 -29.42 0.71 -16.95
CA LYS A 365 -30.41 -0.31 -16.60
C LYS A 365 -31.30 -0.60 -17.82
N VAL A 366 -31.15 -1.79 -18.38
CA VAL A 366 -31.90 -2.23 -19.55
C VAL A 366 -32.85 -3.36 -19.13
N VAL A 367 -34.12 -3.23 -19.48
CA VAL A 367 -35.09 -4.32 -19.32
C VAL A 367 -34.95 -5.27 -20.51
N THR A 368 -34.38 -6.43 -20.28
CA THR A 368 -34.12 -7.42 -21.32
C THR A 368 -35.14 -8.55 -21.31
N SER A 369 -35.53 -9.03 -22.52
CA SER A 369 -36.29 -10.24 -22.66
C SER A 369 -35.47 -11.46 -22.26
N GLU A 370 -36.12 -12.56 -21.89
CA GLU A 370 -35.40 -13.81 -21.55
C GLU A 370 -34.61 -14.36 -22.74
N ALA A 371 -35.12 -14.21 -23.95
CA ALA A 371 -34.43 -14.59 -25.20
C ALA A 371 -33.16 -13.73 -25.41
N SER A 372 -33.25 -12.43 -25.21
CA SER A 372 -32.11 -11.52 -25.36
C SER A 372 -31.04 -11.76 -24.31
N ARG A 373 -31.38 -12.18 -23.06
CA ARG A 373 -30.40 -12.38 -21.97
C ARG A 373 -29.32 -13.40 -22.32
N ALA A 374 -29.67 -14.49 -22.97
CA ALA A 374 -28.71 -15.52 -23.37
C ALA A 374 -27.75 -14.98 -24.44
N MET A 375 -28.25 -14.23 -25.40
CA MET A 375 -27.46 -13.62 -26.48
C MET A 375 -26.54 -12.53 -25.93
N ILE A 376 -27.04 -11.66 -25.00
CA ILE A 376 -26.26 -10.64 -24.36
C ILE A 376 -25.10 -11.26 -23.54
N ARG A 377 -25.34 -12.33 -22.78
CA ARG A 377 -24.29 -13.05 -22.05
C ARG A 377 -23.23 -13.64 -22.96
N ALA A 378 -23.61 -14.05 -24.16
CA ALA A 378 -22.71 -14.59 -25.19
C ALA A 378 -22.03 -13.49 -26.02
N GLY A 379 -22.38 -12.21 -25.83
CA GLY A 379 -21.87 -11.10 -26.65
C GLY A 379 -22.41 -11.12 -28.09
N HIS A 380 -23.57 -11.72 -28.32
CA HIS A 380 -24.18 -11.86 -29.65
C HIS A 380 -25.30 -10.86 -29.86
N VAL A 381 -25.34 -10.25 -31.02
CA VAL A 381 -26.46 -9.41 -31.46
C VAL A 381 -27.42 -10.25 -32.29
N GLY A 382 -28.70 -10.25 -31.93
CA GLY A 382 -29.75 -11.00 -32.58
C GLY A 382 -30.88 -10.12 -33.11
N ILE A 383 -31.65 -10.67 -34.06
CA ILE A 383 -32.86 -10.02 -34.56
C ILE A 383 -33.89 -9.88 -33.43
N GLY A 384 -34.56 -8.73 -33.37
CA GLY A 384 -35.55 -8.41 -32.34
C GLY A 384 -34.99 -7.76 -31.08
N MET A 385 -33.67 -7.60 -30.97
CA MET A 385 -33.06 -6.80 -29.88
C MET A 385 -33.32 -5.31 -30.06
N SER A 386 -33.53 -4.61 -28.93
CA SER A 386 -33.54 -3.15 -28.90
C SER A 386 -32.11 -2.60 -29.02
N GLU A 387 -31.99 -1.30 -29.34
CA GLU A 387 -30.68 -0.60 -29.29
C GLU A 387 -29.95 -0.83 -27.97
N ASP A 388 -30.63 -0.68 -26.83
CA ASP A 388 -30.10 -0.88 -25.52
C ASP A 388 -29.57 -2.33 -25.33
N GLU A 389 -30.30 -3.33 -25.83
CA GLU A 389 -29.87 -4.73 -25.77
C GLU A 389 -28.68 -5.00 -26.70
N VAL A 390 -28.60 -4.34 -27.84
CA VAL A 390 -27.43 -4.39 -28.74
C VAL A 390 -26.22 -3.75 -28.07
N GLU A 391 -26.40 -2.59 -27.44
CA GLU A 391 -25.33 -1.94 -26.71
C GLU A 391 -24.83 -2.82 -25.55
N MET A 392 -25.72 -3.50 -24.83
CA MET A 392 -25.34 -4.47 -23.79
C MET A 392 -24.56 -5.66 -24.36
N ALA A 393 -24.91 -6.12 -25.56
CA ALA A 393 -24.27 -7.29 -26.16
C ALA A 393 -22.95 -6.94 -26.87
N ALA A 394 -22.90 -5.85 -27.63
CA ALA A 394 -21.82 -5.55 -28.56
C ALA A 394 -21.01 -4.28 -28.21
N GLY A 395 -21.54 -3.38 -27.37
CA GLY A 395 -20.91 -2.13 -27.05
C GLY A 395 -21.43 -0.94 -27.82
N GLU A 396 -20.78 0.20 -27.63
CA GLU A 396 -21.00 1.35 -28.48
C GLU A 396 -20.60 1.05 -29.92
N ALA A 397 -21.41 1.50 -30.88
CA ALA A 397 -21.08 1.32 -32.27
C ALA A 397 -19.86 2.17 -32.67
N ASP A 398 -18.93 1.60 -33.42
CA ASP A 398 -17.80 2.33 -33.99
C ASP A 398 -18.26 3.40 -35.00
N LYS A 399 -19.39 3.15 -35.67
CA LYS A 399 -19.99 4.08 -36.62
C LYS A 399 -21.49 3.87 -36.70
N VAL A 400 -22.25 4.96 -36.90
CA VAL A 400 -23.69 4.94 -37.20
C VAL A 400 -23.90 5.51 -38.57
N GLU A 401 -24.66 4.80 -39.44
CA GLU A 401 -25.00 5.25 -40.78
C GLU A 401 -26.53 5.27 -40.98
N ALA A 402 -27.02 6.35 -41.60
CA ALA A 402 -28.42 6.43 -41.98
C ALA A 402 -28.69 5.60 -43.23
N GLY A 403 -29.80 4.85 -43.21
CA GLY A 403 -30.33 4.12 -44.35
C GLY A 403 -31.51 4.87 -44.99
N THR A 404 -32.18 4.22 -45.90
CA THR A 404 -33.41 4.75 -46.56
C THR A 404 -34.65 4.32 -45.79
N GLY A 405 -35.67 5.20 -45.73
CA GLY A 405 -36.97 4.85 -45.13
C GLY A 405 -36.99 4.76 -43.62
N GLY A 406 -36.14 5.55 -42.91
CA GLY A 406 -36.07 5.56 -41.45
C GLY A 406 -35.25 4.43 -40.84
N GLN A 407 -34.59 3.63 -41.68
CA GLN A 407 -33.64 2.61 -41.21
C GLN A 407 -32.29 3.22 -40.95
N TYR A 408 -31.51 2.63 -40.02
CA TYR A 408 -30.14 3.02 -39.73
C TYR A 408 -29.31 1.79 -39.36
N PHE A 409 -27.99 1.95 -39.45
CA PHE A 409 -27.04 0.85 -39.24
C PHE A 409 -26.07 1.26 -38.13
N TRP A 410 -25.88 0.35 -37.18
CA TRP A 410 -24.75 0.39 -36.28
C TRP A 410 -23.67 -0.56 -36.82
N ILE A 411 -22.42 -0.06 -36.86
CA ILE A 411 -21.29 -0.77 -37.41
C ILE A 411 -20.28 -0.99 -36.32
N PHE A 412 -19.90 -2.23 -36.08
CA PHE A 412 -18.92 -2.63 -35.08
C PHE A 412 -17.73 -3.27 -35.79
N LYS A 413 -16.51 -2.80 -35.43
CA LYS A 413 -15.27 -3.45 -35.84
C LYS A 413 -15.11 -4.75 -35.07
N ARG A 414 -14.72 -5.80 -35.76
CA ARG A 414 -14.42 -7.09 -35.17
C ARG A 414 -12.98 -7.49 -35.42
N SER A 415 -12.47 -8.46 -34.63
CA SER A 415 -11.21 -9.13 -34.90
C SER A 415 -11.19 -9.69 -36.33
N ASN A 416 -10.03 -9.82 -36.93
CA ASN A 416 -9.83 -10.32 -38.29
C ASN A 416 -10.37 -9.40 -39.41
N ASN A 417 -10.29 -8.07 -39.24
CA ASN A 417 -10.66 -7.08 -40.25
C ASN A 417 -12.10 -7.22 -40.75
N LYS A 418 -13.02 -7.66 -39.89
CA LYS A 418 -14.45 -7.79 -40.19
C LYS A 418 -15.26 -6.68 -39.57
N LEU A 419 -16.36 -6.29 -40.22
CA LEU A 419 -17.34 -5.34 -39.75
C LEU A 419 -18.67 -6.05 -39.54
N LEU A 420 -19.29 -5.87 -38.34
CA LEU A 420 -20.66 -6.27 -38.08
C LEU A 420 -21.57 -5.06 -38.34
N TYR A 421 -22.47 -5.21 -39.29
CA TYR A 421 -23.56 -4.27 -39.57
C TYR A 421 -24.83 -4.76 -38.88
N VAL A 422 -25.39 -3.93 -38.01
CA VAL A 422 -26.67 -4.15 -37.33
C VAL A 422 -27.67 -3.17 -37.90
N GLU A 423 -28.65 -3.65 -38.64
CA GLU A 423 -29.72 -2.85 -39.23
C GLU A 423 -30.89 -2.77 -38.27
N PHE A 424 -31.28 -1.54 -37.91
CA PHE A 424 -32.44 -1.25 -37.09
C PHE A 424 -33.61 -0.77 -37.96
N ASP A 425 -34.82 -1.09 -37.55
CA ASP A 425 -36.01 -0.49 -38.10
C ASP A 425 -36.28 0.90 -37.46
N GLY A 426 -37.33 1.57 -37.91
CA GLY A 426 -37.69 2.91 -37.42
C GLY A 426 -38.13 2.96 -35.96
N SER A 427 -38.31 1.81 -35.30
CA SER A 427 -38.64 1.70 -33.85
C SER A 427 -37.43 1.36 -32.98
N GLY A 428 -36.24 1.24 -33.56
CA GLY A 428 -35.03 0.92 -32.82
C GLY A 428 -34.87 -0.59 -32.50
N VAL A 429 -35.48 -1.44 -33.29
CA VAL A 429 -35.36 -2.91 -33.14
C VAL A 429 -34.52 -3.49 -34.26
N VAL A 430 -33.64 -4.42 -33.91
CA VAL A 430 -32.76 -5.12 -34.89
C VAL A 430 -33.57 -5.93 -35.87
N LYS A 431 -33.50 -5.54 -37.12
CA LYS A 431 -34.14 -6.22 -38.25
C LYS A 431 -33.21 -7.23 -38.91
N LYS A 432 -31.92 -6.92 -38.98
CA LYS A 432 -30.94 -7.75 -39.66
C LYS A 432 -29.52 -7.52 -39.11
N THR A 433 -28.71 -8.57 -39.11
CA THR A 433 -27.29 -8.50 -38.86
C THR A 433 -26.50 -9.03 -40.06
N THR A 434 -25.38 -8.38 -40.42
CA THR A 434 -24.54 -8.80 -41.54
C THR A 434 -23.08 -8.59 -41.21
N VAL A 435 -22.22 -9.57 -41.45
CA VAL A 435 -20.78 -9.45 -41.33
C VAL A 435 -20.15 -9.27 -42.69
N LYS A 436 -19.30 -8.24 -42.86
CA LYS A 436 -18.56 -7.94 -44.09
C LYS A 436 -17.07 -7.84 -43.81
N ASP A 437 -16.23 -8.07 -44.80
CA ASP A 437 -14.80 -7.76 -44.71
C ASP A 437 -14.60 -6.23 -44.81
N ALA A 438 -13.71 -5.66 -44.05
CA ALA A 438 -13.51 -4.20 -43.99
C ALA A 438 -12.99 -3.62 -45.31
N ASP A 439 -12.36 -4.44 -46.16
CA ASP A 439 -11.80 -4.01 -47.45
C ASP A 439 -12.84 -3.95 -48.59
N GLU A 440 -14.05 -4.50 -48.41
CA GLU A 440 -15.12 -4.45 -49.47
C GLU A 440 -15.82 -3.08 -49.54
N GLY A 441 -15.50 -2.12 -48.65
CA GLY A 441 -16.16 -0.80 -48.59
C GLY A 441 -15.54 0.32 -49.44
N SER A 442 -14.36 0.14 -50.03
CA SER A 442 -13.71 1.15 -50.88
C SER A 442 -13.80 0.75 -52.37
N GLY A 443 -14.95 1.06 -52.98
CA GLY A 443 -15.38 0.61 -54.25
C GLY A 443 -14.50 0.93 -55.45
N LYS A 444 -14.40 -0.02 -56.33
CA LYS A 444 -14.41 0.20 -57.78
C LYS A 444 -15.40 -0.80 -58.41
N LYS A 445 -16.39 -0.27 -59.14
CA LYS A 445 -17.18 -1.05 -60.07
C LYS A 445 -16.24 -1.72 -61.07
N GLY A 446 -16.21 -3.03 -61.04
CA GLY A 446 -15.52 -3.86 -62.04
C GLY A 446 -16.26 -5.18 -62.12
N ASP A 447 -16.88 -5.42 -63.26
CA ASP A 447 -17.61 -6.63 -63.68
C ASP A 447 -16.85 -7.91 -63.34
N GLY A 448 -17.59 -8.95 -62.96
CA GLY A 448 -17.07 -10.30 -63.01
C GLY A 448 -17.63 -11.26 -61.95
N LYS A 449 -18.74 -11.87 -62.30
CA LYS A 449 -19.38 -13.08 -61.75
C LYS A 449 -18.42 -14.00 -60.98
N LYS A 450 -18.70 -14.21 -59.65
CA LYS A 450 -18.75 -15.55 -59.03
C LYS A 450 -19.53 -15.44 -57.72
N LYS A 451 -20.71 -16.04 -57.66
CA LYS A 451 -21.46 -16.30 -56.45
C LYS A 451 -20.61 -17.19 -55.55
N LYS A 452 -19.93 -16.60 -54.55
CA LYS A 452 -19.41 -17.36 -53.42
C LYS A 452 -20.52 -17.48 -52.37
N ALA A 453 -20.74 -18.71 -51.93
CA ALA A 453 -21.67 -19.04 -50.86
C ALA A 453 -21.40 -18.15 -49.63
N ILE A 454 -22.47 -17.61 -49.07
CA ILE A 454 -22.47 -16.85 -47.81
C ILE A 454 -21.91 -17.78 -46.74
N PRO A 455 -20.78 -17.47 -46.07
CA PRO A 455 -20.34 -18.25 -44.93
C PRO A 455 -21.42 -18.18 -43.87
N LYS A 456 -21.85 -19.32 -43.34
CA LYS A 456 -22.65 -19.38 -42.14
C LYS A 456 -21.92 -18.54 -41.06
N ALA A 457 -22.67 -17.65 -40.42
CA ALA A 457 -22.13 -16.87 -39.30
C ALA A 457 -21.49 -17.84 -38.31
N GLU A 458 -20.17 -17.82 -38.21
CA GLU A 458 -19.48 -18.54 -37.14
C GLU A 458 -19.85 -17.88 -35.84
N ASN A 459 -20.45 -18.68 -34.98
CA ASN A 459 -20.87 -18.32 -33.62
C ASN A 459 -19.66 -18.07 -32.74
N GLY A 460 -19.08 -16.91 -32.80
CA GLY A 460 -17.92 -16.55 -31.98
C GLY A 460 -17.62 -15.07 -32.10
N TRP A 461 -18.36 -14.27 -31.38
CA TRP A 461 -17.93 -12.91 -31.15
C TRP A 461 -16.91 -12.91 -30.03
N MET A 462 -15.70 -12.55 -30.36
CA MET A 462 -14.74 -12.06 -29.38
C MET A 462 -14.85 -10.55 -29.41
N GLY A 463 -15.23 -9.94 -28.30
CA GLY A 463 -15.25 -8.49 -28.15
C GLY A 463 -13.95 -7.91 -28.66
N GLY A 464 -14.01 -6.74 -29.24
CA GLY A 464 -12.83 -6.08 -29.80
C GLY A 464 -11.68 -6.11 -28.79
N ASN A 465 -10.57 -6.63 -29.22
CA ASN A 465 -9.26 -6.67 -28.53
C ASN A 465 -9.24 -7.20 -27.08
N GLY A 466 -10.26 -7.91 -26.63
CA GLY A 466 -10.19 -8.60 -25.36
C GLY A 466 -9.85 -10.06 -25.60
N THR A 467 -8.61 -10.47 -25.46
CA THR A 467 -8.28 -11.85 -25.15
C THR A 467 -9.03 -12.21 -23.89
N PRO A 468 -9.75 -13.35 -23.80
CA PRO A 468 -10.30 -13.78 -22.54
C PRO A 468 -9.13 -13.94 -21.56
N LEU A 469 -9.15 -13.17 -20.48
CA LEU A 469 -8.29 -13.36 -19.35
C LEU A 469 -8.60 -14.70 -18.68
#